data_354ede04bcd7fe7efdc52530c068f67c
#
_entry.id   354ede04bcd7fe7efdc52530c068f67c
#
_cell.length_a   1.000
_cell.length_b   1.000
_cell.length_c   1.000
_cell.angle_alpha   90.00
_cell.angle_beta   90.00
_cell.angle_gamma   90.00
#
_symmetry.space_group_name_H-M   'P 1'
#
loop_
_entity.id
_entity.type
_entity.pdbx_description
1 polymer ?
#
loop_
_entity_poly.entity_id
_entity_poly.type
_entity_poly.pdbx_seq_one_letter_code
_entity_poly.pdbx_strand_id
1 'polypeptide(L)'
;MGLTACLLVGAAAVQVRCLEGPAADAREETEARVAKPALTGEPAVPEPEETLQEEAVTAEPETPMASEHFGLWEYACDCAGYCSGFPVMPDPELTVRVEALRCACGRPVILTSGVRCGPRNEEVGGVSWSFHKRGRAADLYCPGVGVGDLAALAKGVGLNVLPYYSSGYVHVELVE
;
A
#
# COMPACT_ATOMS: atom_id res chain seq x y z
N MET A 1 21.76 44.10 23.32
CA MET A 1 21.29 43.81 21.96
C MET A 1 21.75 42.41 21.64
N GLY A 2 20.90 41.39 21.84
CA GLY A 2 21.18 39.98 21.57
C GLY A 2 20.23 39.49 20.49
N LEU A 3 20.75 39.17 19.29
CA LEU A 3 20.00 38.54 18.24
C LEU A 3 19.85 37.06 18.54
N THR A 4 18.62 36.64 18.79
CA THR A 4 18.26 35.20 18.87
C THR A 4 17.98 34.73 17.45
N ALA A 5 18.90 33.94 16.88
CA ALA A 5 18.69 33.25 15.61
C ALA A 5 17.78 32.04 15.83
N CYS A 6 16.56 32.11 15.29
CA CYS A 6 15.62 31.00 15.25
C CYS A 6 16.00 30.08 14.08
N LEU A 7 16.59 28.92 14.38
CA LEU A 7 16.85 27.87 13.41
C LEU A 7 15.54 27.13 13.13
N LEU A 8 14.96 27.39 11.97
CA LEU A 8 13.87 26.57 11.41
C LEU A 8 14.49 25.27 10.89
N VAL A 9 14.33 24.20 11.66
CA VAL A 9 14.61 22.84 11.19
C VAL A 9 13.44 22.44 10.31
N GLY A 10 13.62 22.53 9.00
CA GLY A 10 12.68 22.01 8.04
C GLY A 10 12.67 20.48 8.10
N ALA A 11 11.54 19.89 8.47
CA ALA A 11 11.32 18.46 8.33
C ALA A 11 11.27 18.12 6.83
N ALA A 12 12.35 17.55 6.31
CA ALA A 12 12.38 16.98 4.99
C ALA A 12 11.55 15.68 5.03
N ALA A 13 10.40 15.69 4.36
CA ALA A 13 9.64 14.47 4.10
C ALA A 13 10.50 13.56 3.19
N VAL A 14 11.00 12.46 3.74
CA VAL A 14 11.71 11.45 2.96
C VAL A 14 10.64 10.67 2.19
N GLN A 15 10.52 10.96 0.90
CA GLN A 15 9.70 10.15 -0.01
C GLN A 15 10.52 8.91 -0.40
N VAL A 16 10.14 7.77 0.12
CA VAL A 16 10.68 6.47 -0.30
C VAL A 16 9.97 6.10 -1.60
N ARG A 17 10.71 6.12 -2.71
CA ARG A 17 10.21 5.61 -4.00
C ARG A 17 10.70 4.19 -4.20
N CYS A 18 9.77 3.27 -4.46
CA CYS A 18 10.11 1.94 -4.93
C CYS A 18 10.72 2.03 -6.35
N LEU A 19 11.93 1.54 -6.52
CA LEU A 19 12.50 1.34 -7.86
C LEU A 19 11.90 0.05 -8.40
N GLU A 20 11.01 0.16 -9.38
CA GLU A 20 10.48 -1.00 -10.09
C GLU A 20 11.62 -1.69 -10.82
N GLY A 21 11.93 -2.93 -10.41
CA GLY A 21 12.85 -3.80 -11.12
C GLY A 21 12.21 -4.28 -12.43
N PRO A 22 13.03 -4.62 -13.47
CA PRO A 22 12.50 -5.02 -14.77
C PRO A 22 11.64 -6.26 -14.64
N ALA A 23 10.39 -6.17 -15.14
CA ALA A 23 9.51 -7.30 -15.34
C ALA A 23 10.20 -8.34 -16.24
N ALA A 24 10.29 -9.58 -15.77
CA ALA A 24 10.78 -10.69 -16.56
C ALA A 24 9.78 -10.98 -17.69
N ASP A 25 10.14 -10.56 -18.90
CA ASP A 25 9.48 -10.89 -20.14
C ASP A 25 9.90 -12.31 -20.54
N ALA A 26 8.95 -13.20 -20.64
CA ALA A 26 9.13 -14.49 -21.31
C ALA A 26 7.78 -15.00 -21.80
N ARG A 27 7.47 -14.70 -23.08
CA ARG A 27 6.87 -15.69 -23.99
C ARG A 27 6.89 -15.18 -25.43
N GLU A 28 7.79 -15.77 -26.15
CA GLU A 28 7.86 -15.91 -27.60
C GLU A 28 6.71 -16.83 -28.06
N GLU A 29 5.81 -16.35 -28.92
CA GLU A 29 4.98 -17.22 -29.76
C GLU A 29 4.93 -16.71 -31.21
N THR A 30 5.44 -17.57 -32.02
CA THR A 30 5.59 -17.74 -33.42
C THR A 30 4.50 -17.18 -34.36
N GLU A 31 5.03 -16.62 -35.47
CA GLU A 31 4.32 -16.22 -36.70
C GLU A 31 3.41 -17.30 -37.28
N ALA A 32 2.26 -16.86 -37.79
CA ALA A 32 1.61 -17.48 -38.94
C ALA A 32 1.07 -16.41 -39.90
N ARG A 33 1.73 -16.33 -41.01
CA ARG A 33 1.50 -15.50 -42.19
C ARG A 33 0.35 -16.05 -43.00
N VAL A 34 -0.73 -15.31 -43.28
CA VAL A 34 -1.63 -15.57 -44.41
C VAL A 34 -2.02 -14.28 -45.11
N ALA A 35 -2.01 -14.37 -46.42
CA ALA A 35 -2.04 -13.33 -47.41
C ALA A 35 -3.40 -12.60 -47.58
N LYS A 36 -3.24 -11.35 -48.13
CA LYS A 36 -4.24 -10.47 -48.70
C LYS A 36 -4.88 -11.04 -49.96
N PRO A 37 -6.14 -10.67 -50.30
CA PRO A 37 -6.30 -9.94 -51.58
C PRO A 37 -7.11 -8.64 -51.44
N ALA A 38 -6.80 -7.73 -52.36
CA ALA A 38 -7.44 -6.46 -52.60
C ALA A 38 -8.71 -6.62 -53.41
N LEU A 39 -9.68 -5.66 -53.29
CA LEU A 39 -10.37 -5.02 -54.40
C LEU A 39 -11.40 -3.97 -53.89
N THR A 40 -11.14 -2.71 -54.24
CA THR A 40 -11.96 -1.69 -54.92
C THR A 40 -13.37 -1.41 -54.46
N GLY A 41 -13.66 -0.10 -54.25
CA GLY A 41 -14.97 0.48 -54.39
C GLY A 41 -15.31 1.56 -53.35
N GLU A 42 -14.99 2.84 -53.69
CA GLU A 42 -15.62 4.01 -53.07
C GLU A 42 -17.09 4.14 -53.53
N PRO A 43 -18.01 4.66 -52.68
CA PRO A 43 -18.34 6.07 -52.81
C PRO A 43 -18.53 6.81 -51.47
N ALA A 44 -18.28 8.10 -51.52
CA ALA A 44 -18.42 9.09 -50.49
C ALA A 44 -19.77 9.11 -49.81
N VAL A 45 -19.75 9.15 -48.46
CA VAL A 45 -20.90 9.48 -47.60
C VAL A 45 -20.48 10.63 -46.69
N PRO A 46 -21.32 11.65 -46.47
CA PRO A 46 -20.96 12.91 -45.85
C PRO A 46 -20.60 12.76 -44.36
N GLU A 47 -19.66 13.55 -43.90
CA GLU A 47 -19.27 13.70 -42.50
C GLU A 47 -20.48 14.09 -41.64
N PRO A 48 -20.74 13.39 -40.54
CA PRO A 48 -21.58 13.94 -39.48
C PRO A 48 -20.71 14.87 -38.62
N GLU A 49 -21.21 16.09 -38.42
CA GLU A 49 -20.70 17.08 -37.50
C GLU A 49 -20.46 16.44 -36.13
N GLU A 50 -19.18 16.35 -35.71
CA GLU A 50 -18.77 15.97 -34.36
C GLU A 50 -19.22 17.04 -33.38
N THR A 51 -20.39 16.86 -32.79
CA THR A 51 -20.76 17.51 -31.54
C THR A 51 -19.82 17.01 -30.47
N LEU A 52 -18.84 17.86 -30.08
CA LEU A 52 -18.01 17.67 -28.89
C LEU A 52 -18.93 17.58 -27.67
N GLN A 53 -19.33 16.37 -27.33
CA GLN A 53 -19.87 16.08 -26.02
C GLN A 53 -18.68 16.08 -25.06
N GLU A 54 -18.57 17.16 -24.31
CA GLU A 54 -17.70 17.26 -23.16
C GLU A 54 -18.16 16.20 -22.16
N GLU A 55 -17.53 15.01 -22.24
CA GLU A 55 -17.73 13.96 -21.25
C GLU A 55 -17.23 14.50 -19.92
N ALA A 56 -18.17 14.85 -19.06
CA ALA A 56 -17.89 15.14 -17.66
C ALA A 56 -17.23 13.88 -17.07
N VAL A 57 -15.89 13.91 -16.94
CA VAL A 57 -15.14 12.93 -16.18
C VAL A 57 -15.62 13.03 -14.74
N THR A 58 -16.58 12.18 -14.38
CA THR A 58 -16.97 11.97 -13.00
C THR A 58 -15.75 11.36 -12.31
N ALA A 59 -14.96 12.19 -11.63
CA ALA A 59 -13.88 11.72 -10.78
C ALA A 59 -14.52 10.81 -9.72
N GLU A 60 -14.25 9.51 -9.83
CA GLU A 60 -14.54 8.55 -8.76
C GLU A 60 -13.89 9.09 -7.47
N PRO A 61 -14.57 9.02 -6.30
CA PRO A 61 -13.99 9.51 -5.07
C PRO A 61 -12.71 8.72 -4.78
N GLU A 62 -11.57 9.41 -4.90
CA GLU A 62 -10.27 8.80 -4.63
C GLU A 62 -10.26 8.26 -3.20
N THR A 63 -10.07 6.95 -3.06
CA THR A 63 -9.96 6.30 -1.74
C THR A 63 -8.73 6.85 -1.03
N PRO A 64 -8.84 7.35 0.22
CA PRO A 64 -7.69 7.90 0.90
C PRO A 64 -6.55 6.88 1.00
N MET A 65 -5.35 7.29 0.56
CA MET A 65 -4.15 6.48 0.64
C MET A 65 -3.38 6.75 1.94
N ALA A 66 -2.84 5.69 2.55
CA ALA A 66 -1.92 5.80 3.67
C ALA A 66 -0.47 5.97 3.19
N SER A 67 -0.13 5.36 2.04
CA SER A 67 1.15 5.46 1.36
C SER A 67 0.98 5.16 -0.14
N GLU A 68 2.06 5.07 -0.92
CA GLU A 68 2.01 4.86 -2.37
C GLU A 68 1.23 3.60 -2.79
N HIS A 69 1.34 2.50 -2.00
CA HIS A 69 0.75 1.22 -2.33
C HIS A 69 -0.29 0.71 -1.33
N PHE A 70 -0.52 1.42 -0.24
CA PHE A 70 -1.48 1.02 0.79
C PHE A 70 -2.63 2.02 0.89
N GLY A 71 -3.85 1.54 0.70
CA GLY A 71 -5.05 2.29 1.04
C GLY A 71 -5.16 2.49 2.56
N LEU A 72 -5.66 3.65 2.98
CA LEU A 72 -5.88 3.90 4.39
C LEU A 72 -6.80 2.85 5.03
N TRP A 73 -7.80 2.36 4.29
CA TRP A 73 -8.76 1.35 4.73
C TRP A 73 -8.11 0.01 5.12
N GLU A 74 -6.93 -0.32 4.59
CA GLU A 74 -6.20 -1.53 4.95
C GLU A 74 -5.71 -1.52 6.41
N TYR A 75 -5.55 -0.34 6.97
CA TYR A 75 -5.20 -0.17 8.40
C TYR A 75 -6.42 -0.11 9.32
N ALA A 76 -7.65 -0.14 8.79
CA ALA A 76 -8.86 -0.04 9.60
C ALA A 76 -9.01 -1.22 10.58
N CYS A 77 -9.68 -0.97 11.68
CA CYS A 77 -10.05 -2.00 12.64
C CYS A 77 -11.09 -2.97 12.03
N ASP A 78 -10.78 -4.25 12.04
CA ASP A 78 -11.60 -5.34 11.51
C ASP A 78 -12.66 -5.87 12.49
N CYS A 79 -13.09 -5.06 13.46
CA CYS A 79 -14.07 -5.45 14.47
C CYS A 79 -15.49 -5.64 13.88
N ALA A 80 -16.32 -6.40 14.57
CA ALA A 80 -17.71 -6.66 14.22
C ALA A 80 -18.65 -5.48 14.51
N GLY A 81 -18.18 -4.24 14.29
CA GLY A 81 -18.99 -3.03 14.49
C GLY A 81 -18.83 -2.36 15.86
N TYR A 82 -17.80 -2.69 16.63
CA TYR A 82 -17.50 -2.01 17.91
C TYR A 82 -16.98 -0.59 17.74
N CYS A 83 -16.49 -0.24 16.56
CA CYS A 83 -16.05 1.10 16.22
C CYS A 83 -16.29 1.41 14.73
N SER A 84 -16.03 2.64 14.32
CA SER A 84 -16.17 3.12 12.92
C SER A 84 -15.00 2.77 12.00
N GLY A 85 -14.14 1.83 12.38
CA GLY A 85 -12.95 1.43 11.62
C GLY A 85 -11.67 2.11 12.11
N PHE A 86 -11.71 3.35 12.57
CA PHE A 86 -10.53 4.09 13.03
C PHE A 86 -10.75 4.64 14.45
N PRO A 87 -10.60 3.79 15.49
CA PRO A 87 -10.59 4.27 16.89
C PRO A 87 -9.38 5.17 17.18
N VAL A 88 -8.33 5.03 16.36
CA VAL A 88 -7.14 5.86 16.27
C VAL A 88 -6.64 5.78 14.83
N MET A 89 -6.02 6.84 14.33
CA MET A 89 -5.37 6.81 13.01
C MET A 89 -4.05 6.05 13.07
N PRO A 90 -3.65 5.36 11.98
CA PRO A 90 -2.31 4.77 11.93
C PRO A 90 -1.25 5.88 12.00
N ASP A 91 -0.17 5.61 12.74
CA ASP A 91 0.96 6.50 12.87
C ASP A 91 1.62 6.69 11.48
N PRO A 92 1.84 7.93 11.00
CA PRO A 92 2.45 8.19 9.70
C PRO A 92 3.84 7.55 9.55
N GLU A 93 4.61 7.43 10.61
CA GLU A 93 5.90 6.75 10.58
C GLU A 93 5.74 5.24 10.35
N LEU A 94 4.71 4.62 10.93
CA LEU A 94 4.39 3.21 10.66
C LEU A 94 4.08 3.00 9.17
N THR A 95 3.22 3.84 8.58
CA THR A 95 2.82 3.70 7.17
C THR A 95 4.02 3.87 6.23
N VAL A 96 4.92 4.81 6.50
CA VAL A 96 6.17 5.01 5.74
C VAL A 96 7.08 3.79 5.83
N ARG A 97 7.25 3.20 7.02
CA ARG A 97 8.13 2.02 7.20
C ARG A 97 7.52 0.75 6.61
N VAL A 98 6.20 0.60 6.65
CA VAL A 98 5.50 -0.52 5.99
C VAL A 98 5.62 -0.40 4.46
N GLU A 99 5.54 0.81 3.90
CA GLU A 99 5.83 1.07 2.49
C GLU A 99 7.28 0.70 2.14
N ALA A 100 8.25 1.12 2.94
CA ALA A 100 9.66 0.76 2.75
C ALA A 100 9.88 -0.76 2.79
N LEU A 101 9.15 -1.48 3.66
CA LEU A 101 9.18 -2.95 3.73
C LEU A 101 8.64 -3.57 2.44
N ARG A 102 7.53 -3.06 1.90
CA ARG A 102 6.97 -3.52 0.62
C ARG A 102 7.97 -3.34 -0.52
N CYS A 103 8.63 -2.17 -0.59
CA CYS A 103 9.70 -1.91 -1.55
C CYS A 103 10.86 -2.90 -1.38
N ALA A 104 11.30 -3.16 -0.15
CA ALA A 104 12.37 -4.12 0.13
C ALA A 104 11.99 -5.57 -0.24
N CYS A 105 10.71 -5.93 -0.14
CA CYS A 105 10.19 -7.24 -0.58
C CYS A 105 10.15 -7.36 -2.11
N GLY A 106 10.06 -6.25 -2.85
CA GLY A 106 9.90 -6.22 -4.31
C GLY A 106 8.60 -6.85 -4.80
N ARG A 107 7.59 -6.99 -3.94
CA ARG A 107 6.29 -7.61 -4.21
C ARG A 107 5.23 -7.16 -3.20
N PRO A 108 3.94 -7.39 -3.48
CA PRO A 108 2.87 -6.99 -2.57
C PRO A 108 3.05 -7.55 -1.16
N VAL A 109 2.92 -6.69 -0.17
CA VAL A 109 2.77 -7.05 1.25
C VAL A 109 1.30 -6.87 1.60
N ILE A 110 0.74 -7.81 2.34
CA ILE A 110 -0.68 -7.85 2.70
C ILE A 110 -0.81 -7.57 4.20
N LEU A 111 -1.56 -6.54 4.55
CA LEU A 111 -1.94 -6.27 5.94
C LEU A 111 -3.11 -7.18 6.33
N THR A 112 -2.99 -7.83 7.48
CA THR A 112 -4.05 -8.67 8.05
C THR A 112 -4.70 -8.03 9.27
N SER A 113 -4.02 -7.06 9.90
CA SER A 113 -4.56 -6.27 11.00
C SER A 113 -3.80 -4.95 11.12
N GLY A 114 -4.53 -3.85 11.14
CA GLY A 114 -4.01 -2.51 11.40
C GLY A 114 -4.34 -2.04 12.81
N VAL A 115 -5.07 -0.91 12.94
CA VAL A 115 -5.50 -0.40 14.24
C VAL A 115 -6.54 -1.31 14.87
N ARG A 116 -6.63 -1.33 16.21
CA ARG A 116 -7.63 -2.12 16.94
C ARG A 116 -8.32 -1.28 18.01
N CYS A 117 -9.64 -1.38 18.07
CA CYS A 117 -10.40 -0.90 19.24
C CYS A 117 -10.20 -1.84 20.45
N GLY A 118 -10.57 -1.35 21.68
CA GLY A 118 -10.45 -2.14 22.90
C GLY A 118 -11.11 -3.51 22.80
N PRO A 119 -12.42 -3.60 22.47
CA PRO A 119 -13.13 -4.88 22.34
C PRO A 119 -12.48 -5.84 21.34
N ARG A 120 -12.08 -5.33 20.16
CA ARG A 120 -11.40 -6.19 19.17
C ARG A 120 -10.07 -6.72 19.67
N ASN A 121 -9.31 -5.88 20.36
CA ASN A 121 -8.04 -6.32 20.95
C ASN A 121 -8.23 -7.43 22.00
N GLU A 122 -9.31 -7.37 22.79
CA GLU A 122 -9.66 -8.41 23.77
C GLU A 122 -10.08 -9.71 23.08
N GLU A 123 -10.90 -9.64 22.01
CA GLU A 123 -11.34 -10.82 21.23
C GLU A 123 -10.16 -11.62 20.69
N VAL A 124 -9.12 -10.93 20.18
CA VAL A 124 -7.93 -11.59 19.64
C VAL A 124 -6.87 -11.94 20.70
N GLY A 125 -7.18 -11.76 21.98
CA GLY A 125 -6.27 -12.05 23.08
C GLY A 125 -5.08 -11.09 23.16
N GLY A 126 -5.21 -9.89 22.63
CA GLY A 126 -4.17 -8.87 22.66
C GLY A 126 -3.95 -8.28 24.04
N VAL A 127 -2.70 -7.93 24.36
CA VAL A 127 -2.32 -7.29 25.62
C VAL A 127 -2.98 -5.92 25.78
N SER A 128 -3.24 -5.50 27.02
CA SER A 128 -3.94 -4.22 27.29
C SER A 128 -3.19 -2.99 26.78
N TRP A 129 -1.88 -3.05 26.63
CA TRP A 129 -0.99 -1.99 26.12
C TRP A 129 -0.59 -2.18 24.64
N SER A 130 -1.32 -2.98 23.88
CA SER A 130 -1.05 -3.29 22.48
C SER A 130 -0.79 -2.04 21.64
N PHE A 131 0.25 -2.07 20.81
CA PHE A 131 0.59 -1.01 19.86
C PHE A 131 -0.46 -0.83 18.75
N HIS A 132 -1.24 -1.87 18.40
CA HIS A 132 -2.40 -1.75 17.52
C HIS A 132 -3.45 -0.74 18.03
N LYS A 133 -3.66 -0.68 19.36
CA LYS A 133 -4.58 0.28 19.99
C LYS A 133 -4.09 1.72 19.91
N ARG A 134 -2.82 1.92 19.61
CA ARG A 134 -2.18 3.24 19.47
C ARG A 134 -1.90 3.61 18.02
N GLY A 135 -2.31 2.78 17.06
CA GLY A 135 -2.01 2.98 15.64
C GLY A 135 -0.55 2.74 15.26
N ARG A 136 0.24 2.09 16.11
CA ARG A 136 1.70 1.94 15.96
C ARG A 136 2.14 0.51 15.68
N ALA A 137 1.21 -0.36 15.26
CA ALA A 137 1.51 -1.74 14.86
C ALA A 137 0.65 -2.20 13.70
N ALA A 138 1.16 -3.18 12.95
CA ALA A 138 0.45 -3.91 11.94
C ALA A 138 0.86 -5.39 11.95
N ASP A 139 -0.08 -6.27 11.61
CA ASP A 139 0.19 -7.67 11.31
C ASP A 139 0.16 -7.84 9.79
N LEU A 140 1.18 -8.47 9.21
CA LEU A 140 1.30 -8.54 7.76
C LEU A 140 2.08 -9.79 7.29
N TYR A 141 1.86 -10.15 6.03
CA TYR A 141 2.64 -11.19 5.36
C TYR A 141 2.96 -10.77 3.92
N CYS A 142 3.93 -11.45 3.31
CA CYS A 142 4.29 -11.25 1.91
C CYS A 142 4.24 -12.60 1.18
N PRO A 143 3.34 -12.77 0.17
CA PRO A 143 3.25 -14.00 -0.58
C PRO A 143 4.58 -14.40 -1.22
N GLY A 144 5.04 -15.63 -0.95
CA GLY A 144 6.30 -16.16 -1.47
C GLY A 144 7.57 -15.66 -0.75
N VAL A 145 7.44 -14.94 0.37
CA VAL A 145 8.55 -14.60 1.27
C VAL A 145 8.34 -15.32 2.59
N GLY A 146 9.36 -16.03 3.07
CA GLY A 146 9.32 -16.71 4.36
C GLY A 146 9.20 -15.74 5.53
N VAL A 147 8.52 -16.16 6.62
CA VAL A 147 8.33 -15.31 7.82
C VAL A 147 9.66 -14.78 8.37
N GLY A 148 10.71 -15.62 8.37
CA GLY A 148 12.04 -15.23 8.84
C GLY A 148 12.70 -14.15 7.97
N ASP A 149 12.60 -14.28 6.65
CA ASP A 149 13.13 -13.32 5.68
C ASP A 149 12.35 -12.01 5.75
N LEU A 150 11.02 -12.07 5.84
CA LEU A 150 10.17 -10.91 6.01
C LEU A 150 10.49 -10.16 7.32
N ALA A 151 10.72 -10.90 8.41
CA ALA A 151 11.13 -10.32 9.69
C ALA A 151 12.49 -9.63 9.61
N ALA A 152 13.45 -10.19 8.85
CA ALA A 152 14.76 -9.58 8.62
C ALA A 152 14.64 -8.27 7.82
N LEU A 153 13.84 -8.27 6.74
CA LEU A 153 13.55 -7.08 5.93
C LEU A 153 12.87 -6.00 6.77
N ALA A 154 11.86 -6.36 7.58
CA ALA A 154 11.16 -5.41 8.43
C ALA A 154 12.07 -4.75 9.47
N LYS A 155 12.99 -5.51 10.07
CA LYS A 155 14.05 -4.95 10.94
C LYS A 155 14.98 -4.01 10.18
N GLY A 156 15.30 -4.33 8.93
CA GLY A 156 16.15 -3.52 8.06
C GLY A 156 15.57 -2.13 7.77
N VAL A 157 14.24 -1.99 7.78
CA VAL A 157 13.54 -0.70 7.62
C VAL A 157 13.20 -0.02 8.96
N GLY A 158 13.75 -0.53 10.07
CA GLY A 158 13.64 0.08 11.39
C GLY A 158 12.36 -0.25 12.16
N LEU A 159 11.64 -1.30 11.79
CA LEU A 159 10.51 -1.82 12.56
C LEU A 159 10.99 -2.81 13.63
N ASN A 160 10.36 -2.78 14.80
CA ASN A 160 10.42 -3.90 15.73
C ASN A 160 9.52 -5.03 15.23
N VAL A 161 9.95 -6.30 15.39
CA VAL A 161 9.28 -7.43 14.73
C VAL A 161 9.13 -8.62 15.66
N LEU A 162 7.92 -9.16 15.71
CA LEU A 162 7.61 -10.44 16.34
C LEU A 162 7.12 -11.42 15.26
N PRO A 163 7.92 -12.45 14.88
CA PRO A 163 7.54 -13.41 13.85
C PRO A 163 6.62 -14.49 14.39
N TYR A 164 5.51 -14.76 13.69
CA TYR A 164 4.55 -15.83 13.97
C TYR A 164 4.67 -16.94 12.92
N TYR A 165 5.66 -17.81 13.08
CA TYR A 165 6.01 -18.85 12.10
C TYR A 165 4.87 -19.83 11.82
N SER A 166 4.14 -20.26 12.84
CA SER A 166 3.01 -21.20 12.69
C SER A 166 1.81 -20.58 11.98
N SER A 167 1.66 -19.27 12.07
CA SER A 167 0.54 -18.50 11.49
C SER A 167 0.90 -17.84 10.17
N GLY A 168 2.19 -17.86 9.78
CA GLY A 168 2.64 -17.38 8.47
C GLY A 168 2.72 -15.86 8.32
N TYR A 169 2.75 -15.09 9.40
CA TYR A 169 2.81 -13.62 9.36
C TYR A 169 3.85 -13.04 10.34
N VAL A 170 4.11 -11.76 10.24
CA VAL A 170 4.90 -10.98 11.21
C VAL A 170 4.05 -9.88 11.81
N HIS A 171 4.18 -9.69 13.10
CA HIS A 171 3.75 -8.47 13.79
C HIS A 171 4.89 -7.46 13.71
N VAL A 172 4.59 -6.24 13.27
CA VAL A 172 5.55 -5.14 13.20
C VAL A 172 5.04 -3.97 14.05
N GLU A 173 5.95 -3.27 14.71
CA GLU A 173 5.59 -2.14 15.56
C GLU A 173 6.68 -1.07 15.61
N LEU A 174 6.26 0.17 15.94
CA LEU A 174 7.16 1.26 16.28
C LEU A 174 7.37 1.25 17.80
N VAL A 175 8.61 1.03 18.23
CA VAL A 175 9.03 1.29 19.61
C VAL A 175 9.46 2.75 19.78
N GLU A 176 9.27 3.27 20.98
CA GLU A 176 9.72 4.63 21.35
C GLU A 176 11.23 4.71 21.44
#